data_db186b7c8a5a292489ac642ec84e2cff
#
_entry.id   db186b7c8a5a292489ac642ec84e2cff
#
_cell.length_a   1.000
_cell.length_b   1.000
_cell.length_c   1.000
_cell.angle_alpha   90.00
_cell.angle_beta   90.00
_cell.angle_gamma   90.00
#
_symmetry.space_group_name_H-M   'P 1'
#
loop_
_entity.id
_entity.type
_entity.pdbx_description
1 polymer ?
#
loop_
_entity_poly.entity_id
_entity_poly.type
_entity_poly.pdbx_seq_one_letter_code
_entity_poly.pdbx_strand_id
1 'polypeptide(L)'
;MEVNVLGTIYEIEKLDEKDPCMLKNNADAYVDYTEKKIFLHKDDIMINASLRHEIVHAFMYEAGIEIGYQFHNEDVVNYIATIFPKLEEAFKTTKCI
;
A
#
# COMPACT_ATOMS: atom_id res chain seq x y z
N MET A 1 -9.07 9.78 -4.75
CA MET A 1 -7.64 10.01 -5.05
C MET A 1 -7.10 8.80 -5.79
N GLU A 2 -6.26 9.02 -6.78
CA GLU A 2 -5.71 7.94 -7.59
C GLU A 2 -4.19 7.90 -7.49
N VAL A 3 -3.61 6.72 -7.72
CA VAL A 3 -2.17 6.55 -7.78
C VAL A 3 -1.81 5.66 -8.96
N ASN A 4 -0.77 6.05 -9.69
CA ASN A 4 -0.25 5.26 -10.80
C ASN A 4 0.76 4.24 -10.26
N VAL A 5 0.45 2.96 -10.46
CA VAL A 5 1.29 1.86 -10.02
C VAL A 5 1.80 1.13 -11.25
N LEU A 6 2.99 1.51 -11.71
CA LEU A 6 3.63 0.91 -12.89
C LEU A 6 2.72 0.92 -14.12
N GLY A 7 1.98 2.02 -14.33
CA GLY A 7 1.09 2.18 -15.47
C GLY A 7 -0.36 1.79 -15.20
N THR A 8 -0.65 1.15 -14.08
CA THR A 8 -2.01 0.78 -13.68
C THR A 8 -2.51 1.77 -12.64
N ILE A 9 -3.69 2.33 -12.85
CA ILE A 9 -4.27 3.30 -11.93
C ILE A 9 -5.07 2.59 -10.84
N TYR A 10 -4.70 2.87 -9.59
CA TYR A 10 -5.45 2.40 -8.42
C TYR A 10 -6.21 3.55 -7.81
N GLU A 11 -7.46 3.29 -7.47
CA GLU A 11 -8.33 4.22 -6.74
C GLU A 11 -8.12 4.03 -5.25
N ILE A 12 -7.95 5.13 -4.50
CA ILE A 12 -7.79 5.06 -3.04
C ILE A 12 -9.09 5.53 -2.41
N GLU A 13 -9.71 4.67 -1.60
CA GLU A 13 -10.97 4.97 -0.91
C GLU A 13 -10.79 4.85 0.60
N LYS A 14 -11.35 5.81 1.32
CA LYS A 14 -11.39 5.80 2.79
C LYS A 14 -12.78 5.39 3.22
N LEU A 15 -12.88 4.31 3.97
CA LEU A 15 -14.14 3.71 4.37
C LEU A 15 -14.33 3.77 5.89
N ASP A 16 -15.59 3.75 6.29
CA ASP A 16 -15.96 3.58 7.69
C ASP A 16 -15.64 2.15 8.13
N GLU A 17 -15.30 1.95 9.41
CA GLU A 17 -15.00 0.61 9.93
C GLU A 17 -16.18 -0.36 9.78
N LYS A 18 -17.41 0.17 9.71
CA LYS A 18 -18.63 -0.62 9.55
C LYS A 18 -18.98 -0.89 8.10
N ASP A 19 -18.20 -0.35 7.16
CA ASP A 19 -18.45 -0.60 5.75
C ASP A 19 -18.32 -2.11 5.47
N PRO A 20 -19.26 -2.70 4.70
CA PRO A 20 -19.21 -4.13 4.41
C PRO A 20 -17.89 -4.60 3.82
N CYS A 21 -17.22 -3.78 3.02
CA CYS A 21 -15.92 -4.13 2.45
C CYS A 21 -14.85 -4.28 3.53
N MET A 22 -14.84 -3.38 4.52
CA MET A 22 -13.89 -3.45 5.63
C MET A 22 -14.18 -4.64 6.54
N LEU A 23 -15.44 -4.87 6.87
CA LEU A 23 -15.85 -6.01 7.71
C LEU A 23 -15.53 -7.34 7.06
N LYS A 24 -15.77 -7.46 5.76
CA LYS A 24 -15.54 -8.70 5.02
C LYS A 24 -14.07 -9.12 5.05
N ASN A 25 -13.17 -8.16 4.96
CA ASN A 25 -11.73 -8.44 4.89
C ASN A 25 -11.05 -8.41 6.25
N ASN A 26 -11.76 -7.99 7.30
CA ASN A 26 -11.27 -7.96 8.68
C ASN A 26 -9.88 -7.34 8.77
N ALA A 27 -9.69 -6.19 8.10
CA ALA A 27 -8.41 -5.51 8.01
C ALA A 27 -8.61 -4.01 8.14
N ASP A 28 -7.58 -3.32 8.62
CA ASP A 28 -7.58 -1.85 8.70
C ASP A 28 -7.35 -1.21 7.33
N ALA A 29 -6.74 -1.96 6.43
CA ALA A 29 -6.49 -1.54 5.06
C ALA A 29 -6.24 -2.78 4.20
N TYR A 30 -6.53 -2.69 2.92
CA TYR A 30 -6.21 -3.79 2.01
C TYR A 30 -6.23 -3.31 0.55
N VAL A 31 -5.59 -4.11 -0.31
CA VAL A 31 -5.59 -3.90 -1.76
C VAL A 31 -6.54 -4.89 -2.41
N ASP A 32 -7.43 -4.39 -3.25
CA ASP A 32 -8.23 -5.22 -4.15
C ASP A 32 -7.54 -5.20 -5.51
N TYR A 33 -6.80 -6.24 -5.81
CA TYR A 33 -6.00 -6.30 -7.04
C TYR A 33 -6.88 -6.46 -8.28
N THR A 34 -8.07 -7.02 -8.14
CA THR A 34 -9.01 -7.21 -9.26
C THR A 34 -9.66 -5.89 -9.65
N GLU A 35 -10.16 -5.16 -8.66
CA GLU A 35 -10.83 -3.87 -8.89
C GLU A 35 -9.85 -2.71 -8.99
N LYS A 36 -8.57 -2.94 -8.70
CA LYS A 36 -7.52 -1.91 -8.70
C LYS A 36 -7.88 -0.79 -7.73
N LYS A 37 -8.14 -1.18 -6.48
CA LYS A 37 -8.50 -0.26 -5.41
C LYS A 37 -7.71 -0.53 -4.15
N ILE A 38 -7.44 0.55 -3.42
CA ILE A 38 -6.85 0.48 -2.08
C ILE A 38 -7.87 1.04 -1.12
N PHE A 39 -8.24 0.25 -0.12
CA PHE A 39 -9.20 0.66 0.90
C PHE A 39 -8.49 0.94 2.21
N LEU A 40 -8.81 2.07 2.82
CA LEU A 40 -8.26 2.51 4.10
C LEU A 40 -9.39 2.77 5.07
N HIS A 41 -9.13 2.51 6.35
CA HIS A 41 -10.05 2.90 7.41
C HIS A 41 -9.91 4.42 7.62
N LYS A 42 -10.99 5.18 7.42
CA LYS A 42 -10.92 6.65 7.42
C LYS A 42 -10.44 7.25 8.74
N ASP A 43 -10.63 6.54 9.86
CA ASP A 43 -10.27 7.02 11.20
C ASP A 43 -8.96 6.40 11.72
N ASP A 44 -8.22 5.69 10.87
CA ASP A 44 -6.93 5.12 11.25
C ASP A 44 -5.93 6.24 11.53
N ILE A 45 -5.44 6.30 12.77
CA ILE A 45 -4.46 7.31 13.18
C ILE A 45 -3.12 7.11 12.46
N MET A 46 -2.88 5.92 11.93
CA MET A 46 -1.67 5.56 11.17
C MET A 46 -1.96 5.48 9.67
N ILE A 47 -2.95 6.24 9.19
CA ILE A 47 -3.43 6.11 7.81
C ILE A 47 -2.34 6.28 6.76
N ASN A 48 -1.38 7.18 6.98
CA ASN A 48 -0.29 7.37 6.02
C ASN A 48 0.64 6.15 5.97
N ALA A 49 0.90 5.53 7.11
CA ALA A 49 1.70 4.31 7.17
C ALA A 49 0.94 3.14 6.51
N SER A 50 -0.35 3.03 6.78
CA SER A 50 -1.21 2.02 6.16
C SER A 50 -1.25 2.20 4.64
N LEU A 51 -1.37 3.43 4.16
CA LEU A 51 -1.38 3.72 2.73
C LEU A 51 -0.05 3.33 2.07
N ARG A 52 1.09 3.67 2.69
CA ARG A 52 2.40 3.26 2.17
C ARG A 52 2.51 1.75 2.07
N HIS A 53 2.05 1.04 3.10
CA HIS A 53 2.06 -0.42 3.14
C HIS A 53 1.26 -1.01 1.96
N GLU A 54 0.05 -0.52 1.74
CA GLU A 54 -0.81 -1.02 0.68
C GLU A 54 -0.27 -0.65 -0.72
N ILE A 55 0.32 0.52 -0.87
CA ILE A 55 0.95 0.92 -2.15
C ILE A 55 2.11 -0.02 -2.48
N VAL A 56 2.91 -0.43 -1.50
CA VAL A 56 4.00 -1.38 -1.73
C VAL A 56 3.47 -2.72 -2.22
N HIS A 57 2.37 -3.22 -1.61
CA HIS A 57 1.70 -4.42 -2.11
C HIS A 57 1.29 -4.27 -3.57
N ALA A 58 0.67 -3.15 -3.92
CA ALA A 58 0.22 -2.90 -5.28
C ALA A 58 1.39 -2.88 -6.27
N PHE A 59 2.49 -2.23 -5.90
CA PHE A 59 3.69 -2.20 -6.76
C PHE A 59 4.25 -3.59 -6.99
N MET A 60 4.34 -4.41 -5.96
CA MET A 60 4.83 -5.78 -6.11
C MET A 60 3.93 -6.61 -7.01
N TYR A 61 2.61 -6.50 -6.82
CA TYR A 61 1.66 -7.23 -7.64
C TYR A 61 1.75 -6.81 -9.11
N GLU A 62 1.77 -5.50 -9.39
CA GLU A 62 1.85 -5.00 -10.77
C GLU A 62 3.20 -5.30 -11.42
N ALA A 63 4.23 -5.55 -10.62
CA ALA A 63 5.53 -6.03 -11.12
C ALA A 63 5.53 -7.53 -11.40
N GLY A 64 4.40 -8.22 -11.22
CA GLY A 64 4.28 -9.65 -11.48
C GLY A 64 4.62 -10.54 -10.29
N ILE A 65 4.74 -9.99 -9.09
CA ILE A 65 5.09 -10.75 -7.89
C ILE A 65 3.84 -10.85 -7.01
N GLU A 66 3.17 -12.00 -7.07
CA GLU A 66 1.96 -12.24 -6.30
C GLU A 66 2.27 -12.37 -4.81
N ILE A 67 1.26 -12.01 -3.97
CA ILE A 67 1.40 -12.11 -2.53
C ILE A 67 1.69 -13.55 -2.10
N GLY A 68 2.58 -13.70 -1.11
CA GLY A 68 3.00 -15.02 -0.63
C GLY A 68 4.06 -15.68 -1.48
N TYR A 69 4.45 -15.05 -2.58
CA TYR A 69 5.43 -15.58 -3.52
C TYR A 69 6.73 -14.78 -3.45
N GLN A 70 7.86 -15.47 -3.49
CA GLN A 70 9.18 -14.84 -3.42
C GLN A 70 9.28 -13.88 -2.23
N PHE A 71 9.57 -12.60 -2.48
CA PHE A 71 9.70 -11.58 -1.44
C PHE A 71 8.42 -10.75 -1.24
N HIS A 72 7.32 -11.08 -1.92
CA HIS A 72 6.06 -10.38 -1.68
C HIS A 72 5.34 -11.00 -0.47
N ASN A 73 5.80 -10.67 0.71
CA ASN A 73 5.23 -11.10 1.97
C ASN A 73 5.11 -9.91 2.92
N GLU A 74 4.33 -10.07 4.00
CA GLU A 74 4.03 -8.97 4.91
C GLU A 74 5.28 -8.38 5.56
N ASP A 75 6.27 -9.19 5.90
CA ASP A 75 7.49 -8.70 6.55
C ASP A 75 8.29 -7.80 5.63
N VAL A 76 8.47 -8.19 4.38
CA VAL A 76 9.20 -7.39 3.39
C VAL A 76 8.44 -6.12 3.06
N VAL A 77 7.12 -6.22 2.82
CA VAL A 77 6.29 -5.06 2.53
C VAL A 77 6.34 -4.06 3.68
N ASN A 78 6.21 -4.55 4.90
CA ASN A 78 6.25 -3.70 6.09
C ASN A 78 7.60 -3.00 6.24
N TYR A 79 8.69 -3.72 6.01
CA TYR A 79 10.03 -3.16 6.05
C TYR A 79 10.19 -2.02 5.04
N ILE A 80 9.83 -2.26 3.77
CA ILE A 80 9.96 -1.26 2.71
C ILE A 80 9.10 -0.03 3.02
N ALA A 81 7.83 -0.24 3.40
CA ALA A 81 6.91 0.86 3.69
C ALA A 81 7.39 1.71 4.86
N THR A 82 8.02 1.09 5.86
CA THR A 82 8.52 1.77 7.05
C THR A 82 9.80 2.56 6.77
N ILE A 83 10.73 1.96 6.04
CA ILE A 83 12.05 2.55 5.84
C ILE A 83 12.11 3.55 4.67
N PHE A 84 11.19 3.46 3.72
CA PHE A 84 11.27 4.25 2.49
C PHE A 84 11.38 5.76 2.71
N PRO A 85 10.60 6.38 3.62
CA PRO A 85 10.74 7.82 3.83
C PRO A 85 12.16 8.24 4.25
N LYS A 86 12.84 7.43 5.06
CA LYS A 86 14.21 7.71 5.48
C LYS A 86 15.21 7.45 4.36
N LEU A 87 14.96 6.43 3.56
CA LEU A 87 15.79 6.12 2.40
C LEU A 87 15.71 7.24 1.36
N GLU A 88 14.50 7.74 1.10
CA GLU A 88 14.29 8.87 0.18
C GLU A 88 15.03 10.12 0.67
N GLU A 89 14.94 10.41 1.97
CA GLU A 89 15.65 11.53 2.57
C GLU A 89 17.14 11.42 2.35
N ALA A 90 17.71 10.23 2.55
CA ALA A 90 19.13 9.98 2.34
C ALA A 90 19.53 10.16 0.88
N PHE A 91 18.70 9.68 -0.04
CA PHE A 91 18.95 9.82 -1.47
C PHE A 91 18.94 11.31 -1.89
N LYS A 92 18.00 12.08 -1.38
CA LYS A 92 17.89 13.51 -1.69
C LYS A 92 19.04 14.30 -1.09
N THR A 93 19.43 13.99 0.15
CA THR A 93 20.55 14.65 0.83
C THR A 93 21.86 14.45 0.06
N THR A 94 22.07 13.24 -0.45
CA THR A 94 23.28 12.90 -1.21
C THR A 94 23.16 13.25 -2.69
N LYS A 95 22.00 13.71 -3.12
CA LYS A 95 21.71 14.13 -4.51
C LYS A 95 21.87 12.99 -5.51
N CYS A 96 21.57 11.76 -5.10
CA CYS A 96 21.60 10.63 -6.03
C CYS A 96 20.24 10.31 -6.65
N ILE A 97 19.22 11.09 -6.26
CA ILE A 97 17.93 11.12 -6.98
C ILE A 97 17.45 12.56 -7.08
#